data_c30968319817e195c0e30045268fc56d
#
_entry.id   c30968319817e195c0e30045268fc56d
#
_cell.length_a   1.000
_cell.length_b   1.000
_cell.length_c   1.000
_cell.angle_alpha   90.00
_cell.angle_beta   90.00
_cell.angle_gamma   90.00
#
_symmetry.space_group_name_H-M   'P 1'
#
loop_
_entity.id
_entity.type
_entity.pdbx_description
1 polymer ?
#
loop_
_entity_poly.entity_id
_entity_poly.type
_entity_poly.pdbx_seq_one_letter_code
_entity_poly.pdbx_strand_id
1 'polypeptide(L)'
;MLLSEVLPRWDVRKRRAIELDAPAERVWEALHTTTLGESRVARWLFRLRGLPADASVGILELEGFQRLAEEPGRELVVGAVGKPWLPTGGLVRGADPRTFAEPGYALMALNVVYSDNRLVTETRVRCTDPRSRLWFKLYWLLVGPFSALVRDDWLRAVKRRAQRAA
;
A
#
# COMPACT_ATOMS: atom_id res chain seq x y z
N MET A 1 -12.20 -12.10 2.34
CA MET A 1 -11.10 -11.11 2.35
C MET A 1 -10.59 -10.99 0.93
N LEU A 2 -10.92 -9.88 0.29
CA LEU A 2 -10.67 -9.64 -1.14
C LEU A 2 -9.18 -9.77 -1.53
N LEU A 3 -8.26 -9.37 -0.63
CA LEU A 3 -6.82 -9.52 -0.88
C LEU A 3 -6.41 -10.97 -1.15
N SER A 4 -7.07 -11.96 -0.53
CA SER A 4 -6.76 -13.37 -0.74
C SER A 4 -7.26 -13.91 -2.08
N GLU A 5 -8.24 -13.25 -2.66
CA GLU A 5 -8.73 -13.53 -4.02
C GLU A 5 -7.82 -12.90 -5.06
N VAL A 6 -7.33 -11.67 -4.76
CA VAL A 6 -6.43 -10.92 -5.65
C VAL A 6 -5.02 -11.53 -5.68
N LEU A 7 -4.43 -11.81 -4.52
CA LEU A 7 -3.07 -12.36 -4.43
C LEU A 7 -3.01 -13.47 -3.36
N PRO A 8 -3.43 -14.70 -3.70
CA PRO A 8 -3.52 -15.81 -2.74
C PRO A 8 -2.15 -16.34 -2.28
N ARG A 9 -1.10 -16.17 -3.10
CA ARG A 9 0.26 -16.60 -2.81
C ARG A 9 1.19 -15.40 -2.73
N TRP A 10 2.16 -15.43 -1.84
CA TRP A 10 3.11 -14.33 -1.65
C TRP A 10 4.51 -14.84 -1.26
N ASP A 11 5.53 -14.09 -1.62
CA ASP A 11 6.91 -14.25 -1.16
C ASP A 11 7.20 -13.36 0.06
N VAL A 12 6.55 -12.19 0.12
CA VAL A 12 6.63 -11.25 1.24
C VAL A 12 5.23 -10.82 1.64
N ARG A 13 4.99 -10.81 2.96
CA ARG A 13 3.75 -10.33 3.58
C ARG A 13 4.10 -9.42 4.75
N LYS A 14 3.43 -8.27 4.82
CA LYS A 14 3.53 -7.36 5.96
C LYS A 14 2.13 -6.87 6.33
N ARG A 15 1.81 -6.95 7.61
CA ARG A 15 0.53 -6.52 8.17
C ARG A 15 0.77 -5.48 9.27
N ARG A 16 -0.09 -4.46 9.30
CA ARG A 16 -0.15 -3.45 10.35
C ARG A 16 -1.60 -3.27 10.77
N ALA A 17 -1.82 -2.93 12.03
CA ALA A 17 -3.14 -2.65 12.55
C ALA A 17 -3.09 -1.53 13.59
N ILE A 18 -4.16 -0.76 13.67
CA ILE A 18 -4.35 0.25 14.71
C ILE A 18 -5.80 0.16 15.21
N GLU A 19 -6.00 0.35 16.48
CA GLU A 19 -7.33 0.51 17.05
C GLU A 19 -7.88 1.89 16.67
N LEU A 20 -9.09 1.90 16.15
CA LEU A 20 -9.76 3.10 15.67
C LEU A 20 -11.26 2.95 15.95
N ASP A 21 -11.74 3.69 16.93
CA ASP A 21 -13.16 3.77 17.26
C ASP A 21 -13.75 5.01 16.56
N ALA A 22 -14.45 4.77 15.47
CA ALA A 22 -15.17 5.77 14.68
C ALA A 22 -16.19 5.08 13.76
N PRO A 23 -17.26 5.77 13.33
CA PRO A 23 -18.19 5.24 12.33
C PRO A 23 -17.46 4.85 11.02
N ALA A 24 -17.88 3.72 10.42
CA ALA A 24 -17.24 3.20 9.20
C ALA A 24 -17.18 4.22 8.07
N GLU A 25 -18.22 5.02 7.89
CA GLU A 25 -18.31 6.07 6.86
C GLU A 25 -17.22 7.12 7.04
N ARG A 26 -16.94 7.53 8.28
CA ARG A 26 -15.88 8.50 8.59
C ARG A 26 -14.49 7.92 8.37
N VAL A 27 -14.30 6.66 8.73
CA VAL A 27 -13.04 5.96 8.47
C VAL A 27 -12.80 5.88 6.97
N TRP A 28 -13.86 5.57 6.21
CA TRP A 28 -13.78 5.45 4.76
C TRP A 28 -13.48 6.79 4.08
N GLU A 29 -14.14 7.87 4.52
CA GLU A 29 -13.84 9.24 4.07
C GLU A 29 -12.40 9.63 4.42
N ALA A 30 -11.95 9.35 5.65
CA ALA A 30 -10.58 9.62 6.07
C ALA A 30 -9.55 8.85 5.25
N LEU A 31 -9.82 7.59 4.86
CA LEU A 31 -8.97 6.79 3.97
C LEU A 31 -8.76 7.45 2.61
N HIS A 32 -9.82 7.99 2.01
CA HIS A 32 -9.76 8.63 0.70
C HIS A 32 -9.17 10.04 0.73
N THR A 33 -9.26 10.73 1.86
CA THR A 33 -8.82 12.12 1.98
C THR A 33 -7.44 12.28 2.65
N THR A 34 -6.92 11.23 3.31
CA THR A 34 -5.59 11.28 3.95
C THR A 34 -4.50 11.06 2.91
N THR A 35 -3.64 12.06 2.76
CA THR A 35 -2.53 12.00 1.81
C THR A 35 -1.23 11.49 2.46
N LEU A 36 -0.33 10.93 1.65
CA LEU A 36 1.01 10.56 2.10
C LEU A 36 1.85 11.79 2.49
N GLY A 37 1.54 12.96 1.94
CA GLY A 37 2.17 14.23 2.29
C GLY A 37 1.94 14.66 3.75
N GLU A 38 0.94 14.12 4.44
CA GLU A 38 0.71 14.32 5.87
C GLU A 38 1.74 13.57 6.73
N SER A 39 2.38 12.53 6.18
CA SER A 39 3.45 11.79 6.84
C SER A 39 4.79 12.50 6.68
N ARG A 40 5.43 12.87 7.80
CA ARG A 40 6.78 13.46 7.80
C ARG A 40 7.81 12.50 7.25
N VAL A 41 7.66 11.21 7.54
CA VAL A 41 8.55 10.14 7.07
C VAL A 41 8.41 9.95 5.56
N ALA A 42 7.18 9.91 5.04
CA ALA A 42 6.93 9.80 3.60
C ALA A 42 7.53 10.98 2.84
N ARG A 43 7.32 12.22 3.32
CA ARG A 43 7.91 13.43 2.70
C ARG A 43 9.43 13.37 2.63
N TRP A 44 10.08 12.93 3.71
CA TRP A 44 11.53 12.78 3.73
C TRP A 44 12.03 11.75 2.72
N LEU A 45 11.36 10.58 2.66
CA LEU A 45 11.69 9.51 1.72
C LEU A 45 11.46 9.91 0.26
N PHE A 46 10.38 10.64 -0.03
CA PHE A 46 10.11 11.16 -1.38
C PHE A 46 11.18 12.16 -1.81
N ARG A 47 11.58 13.07 -0.93
CA ARG A 47 12.71 13.99 -1.20
C ARG A 47 14.00 13.24 -1.50
N LEU A 48 14.32 12.22 -0.71
CA LEU A 48 15.51 11.40 -0.91
C LEU A 48 15.50 10.66 -2.26
N ARG A 49 14.31 10.32 -2.78
CA ARG A 49 14.14 9.69 -4.10
C ARG A 49 13.94 10.68 -5.25
N GLY A 50 14.00 11.99 -4.99
CA GLY A 50 13.73 13.00 -6.00
C GLY A 50 12.27 13.05 -6.46
N LEU A 51 11.35 12.50 -5.66
CA LEU A 51 9.91 12.54 -5.91
C LEU A 51 9.30 13.81 -5.29
N PRO A 52 8.21 14.38 -5.86
CA PRO A 52 7.54 15.52 -5.28
C PRO A 52 7.11 15.24 -3.84
N ALA A 53 7.58 16.08 -2.91
CA ALA A 53 7.31 15.89 -1.48
C ALA A 53 5.89 16.32 -1.07
N ASP A 54 5.23 17.05 -1.91
CA ASP A 54 3.87 17.60 -1.78
C ASP A 54 2.83 16.64 -2.33
N ALA A 55 3.15 15.35 -2.40
CA ALA A 55 2.22 14.36 -2.91
C ALA A 55 0.91 14.44 -2.13
N SER A 56 -0.02 15.23 -2.68
CA SER A 56 -1.47 15.20 -2.35
C SER A 56 -2.10 13.87 -2.76
N VAL A 57 -1.23 12.86 -3.01
CA VAL A 57 -1.62 11.54 -3.45
C VAL A 57 -1.89 10.68 -2.23
N GLY A 58 -3.09 10.15 -2.14
CA GLY A 58 -3.42 9.11 -1.18
C GLY A 58 -2.60 7.84 -1.43
N ILE A 59 -2.43 7.01 -0.42
CA ILE A 59 -1.77 5.70 -0.59
C ILE A 59 -2.49 4.83 -1.63
N LEU A 60 -3.77 5.12 -1.85
CA LEU A 60 -4.65 4.43 -2.79
C LEU A 60 -4.51 4.92 -4.24
N GLU A 61 -3.86 6.09 -4.42
CA GLU A 61 -3.67 6.77 -5.70
C GLU A 61 -2.20 6.85 -6.09
N LEU A 62 -1.35 6.04 -5.46
CA LEU A 62 0.06 5.95 -5.83
C LEU A 62 0.19 5.65 -7.33
N GLU A 63 1.04 6.41 -8.01
CA GLU A 63 1.25 6.25 -9.43
C GLU A 63 1.56 4.79 -9.79
N GLY A 64 0.80 4.23 -10.74
CA GLY A 64 0.90 2.83 -11.15
C GLY A 64 0.12 1.83 -10.31
N PHE A 65 -0.44 2.22 -9.16
CA PHE A 65 -1.39 1.40 -8.44
C PHE A 65 -2.80 1.60 -9.00
N GLN A 66 -3.55 0.52 -9.08
CA GLN A 66 -4.94 0.52 -9.50
C GLN A 66 -5.82 -0.17 -8.47
N ARG A 67 -7.06 0.25 -8.40
CA ARG A 67 -8.08 -0.42 -7.58
C ARG A 67 -8.41 -1.77 -8.21
N LEU A 68 -8.25 -2.85 -7.46
CA LEU A 68 -8.48 -4.22 -7.92
C LEU A 68 -9.79 -4.80 -7.39
N ALA A 69 -10.20 -4.44 -6.18
CA ALA A 69 -11.45 -4.86 -5.58
C ALA A 69 -11.84 -3.89 -4.45
N GLU A 70 -13.13 -3.75 -4.20
CA GLU A 70 -13.65 -2.92 -3.12
C GLU A 70 -14.96 -3.49 -2.58
N GLU A 71 -15.07 -3.54 -1.25
CA GLU A 71 -16.31 -3.69 -0.49
C GLU A 71 -16.46 -2.42 0.35
N PRO A 72 -17.31 -1.46 -0.11
CA PRO A 72 -17.41 -0.15 0.51
C PRO A 72 -17.65 -0.22 2.02
N GLY A 73 -16.93 0.60 2.79
CA GLY A 73 -16.99 0.63 4.24
C GLY A 73 -16.25 -0.52 4.94
N ARG A 74 -15.73 -1.52 4.23
CA ARG A 74 -15.13 -2.72 4.81
C ARG A 74 -13.73 -3.04 4.30
N GLU A 75 -13.54 -3.23 2.99
CA GLU A 75 -12.25 -3.62 2.43
C GLU A 75 -12.02 -2.98 1.07
N LEU A 76 -10.84 -2.39 0.89
CA LEU A 76 -10.35 -1.89 -0.39
C LEU A 76 -9.03 -2.56 -0.71
N VAL A 77 -8.86 -3.02 -1.96
CA VAL A 77 -7.63 -3.62 -2.46
C VAL A 77 -7.12 -2.83 -3.65
N VAL A 78 -5.87 -2.41 -3.56
CA VAL A 78 -5.12 -1.79 -4.66
C VAL A 78 -3.91 -2.63 -4.99
N GLY A 79 -3.44 -2.55 -6.22
CA GLY A 79 -2.26 -3.29 -6.63
C GLY A 79 -1.57 -2.73 -7.84
N ALA A 80 -0.34 -3.19 -8.05
CA ALA A 80 0.53 -2.80 -9.14
C ALA A 80 1.46 -3.94 -9.54
N VAL A 81 1.97 -3.86 -10.75
CA VAL A 81 3.05 -4.71 -11.27
C VAL A 81 4.25 -3.84 -11.57
N GLY A 82 5.44 -4.23 -11.14
CA GLY A 82 6.64 -3.43 -11.40
C GLY A 82 7.93 -4.08 -10.95
N LYS A 83 8.98 -3.29 -10.97
CA LYS A 83 10.34 -3.65 -10.52
C LYS A 83 10.79 -2.64 -9.46
N PRO A 84 10.27 -2.72 -8.22
CA PRO A 84 10.47 -1.69 -7.18
C PRO A 84 11.94 -1.51 -6.77
N TRP A 85 12.82 -2.44 -7.11
CA TRP A 85 14.27 -2.32 -6.93
C TRP A 85 14.95 -1.41 -7.96
N LEU A 86 14.25 -0.99 -9.01
CA LEU A 86 14.75 0.01 -9.95
C LEU A 86 14.43 1.42 -9.44
N PRO A 87 15.28 2.42 -9.72
CA PRO A 87 15.03 3.81 -9.33
C PRO A 87 13.68 4.35 -9.83
N THR A 88 13.26 3.95 -11.03
CA THR A 88 11.99 4.34 -11.67
C THR A 88 10.80 3.50 -11.19
N GLY A 89 11.03 2.45 -10.36
CA GLY A 89 10.00 1.50 -9.95
C GLY A 89 9.54 0.54 -11.04
N GLY A 90 9.86 0.79 -12.32
CA GLY A 90 9.53 -0.06 -13.46
C GLY A 90 8.06 -0.49 -13.52
N LEU A 91 7.13 0.41 -13.18
CA LEU A 91 5.71 0.12 -13.10
C LEU A 91 5.11 -0.11 -14.48
N VAL A 92 4.33 -1.18 -14.62
CA VAL A 92 3.59 -1.53 -15.82
C VAL A 92 2.16 -1.02 -15.66
N ARG A 93 1.84 0.09 -16.34
CA ARG A 93 0.52 0.73 -16.23
C ARG A 93 -0.57 -0.21 -16.74
N GLY A 94 -1.66 -0.31 -15.98
CA GLY A 94 -2.81 -1.14 -16.34
C GLY A 94 -2.61 -2.65 -16.20
N ALA A 95 -1.43 -3.12 -15.76
CA ALA A 95 -1.19 -4.53 -15.53
C ALA A 95 -1.88 -5.01 -14.26
N ASP A 96 -2.67 -6.07 -14.39
CA ASP A 96 -3.37 -6.68 -13.27
C ASP A 96 -2.50 -7.76 -12.59
N PRO A 97 -2.17 -7.61 -11.30
CA PRO A 97 -1.39 -8.61 -10.57
C PRO A 97 -2.01 -10.01 -10.53
N ARG A 98 -3.32 -10.14 -10.78
CA ARG A 98 -4.02 -11.44 -10.81
C ARG A 98 -3.67 -12.29 -12.02
N THR A 99 -3.44 -11.63 -13.15
CA THR A 99 -3.26 -12.29 -14.46
C THR A 99 -1.86 -12.12 -15.05
N PHE A 100 -1.05 -11.20 -14.51
CA PHE A 100 0.27 -10.92 -15.04
C PHE A 100 1.25 -12.06 -14.75
N ALA A 101 1.95 -12.53 -15.80
CA ALA A 101 2.83 -13.71 -15.72
C ALA A 101 4.22 -13.51 -16.33
N GLU A 102 4.55 -12.33 -16.89
CA GLU A 102 5.86 -12.09 -17.46
C GLU A 102 6.98 -12.19 -16.40
N PRO A 103 8.12 -12.84 -16.72
CA PRO A 103 9.22 -12.97 -15.77
C PRO A 103 9.91 -11.62 -15.50
N GLY A 104 10.55 -11.51 -14.34
CA GLY A 104 11.34 -10.34 -13.96
C GLY A 104 10.56 -9.25 -13.23
N TYR A 105 9.36 -9.54 -12.71
CA TYR A 105 8.50 -8.55 -12.05
C TYR A 105 8.09 -8.95 -10.64
N ALA A 106 7.66 -7.96 -9.88
CA ALA A 106 6.95 -8.11 -8.60
C ALA A 106 5.48 -7.73 -8.80
N LEU A 107 4.60 -8.62 -8.37
CA LEU A 107 3.15 -8.43 -8.27
C LEU A 107 2.87 -7.94 -6.86
N MET A 108 2.36 -6.73 -6.71
CA MET A 108 2.14 -6.09 -5.42
C MET A 108 0.65 -5.88 -5.21
N ALA A 109 0.15 -6.24 -4.04
CA ALA A 109 -1.21 -5.93 -3.63
C ALA A 109 -1.22 -5.44 -2.18
N LEU A 110 -2.00 -4.41 -1.93
CA LEU A 110 -2.20 -3.79 -0.63
C LEU A 110 -3.70 -3.74 -0.36
N ASN A 111 -4.13 -4.17 0.82
CA ASN A 111 -5.48 -3.88 1.26
C ASN A 111 -5.52 -2.95 2.47
N VAL A 112 -6.70 -2.37 2.66
CA VAL A 112 -7.11 -1.70 3.87
C VAL A 112 -8.44 -2.30 4.28
N VAL A 113 -8.54 -2.78 5.52
CA VAL A 113 -9.75 -3.38 6.10
C VAL A 113 -10.12 -2.61 7.36
N TYR A 114 -11.39 -2.25 7.49
CA TYR A 114 -11.95 -1.72 8.72
C TYR A 114 -13.02 -2.69 9.23
N SER A 115 -12.83 -3.21 10.44
CA SER A 115 -13.81 -4.05 11.15
C SER A 115 -13.49 -4.04 12.65
N ASP A 116 -14.51 -4.20 13.46
CA ASP A 116 -14.40 -4.37 14.93
C ASP A 116 -13.53 -3.28 15.59
N ASN A 117 -13.73 -2.01 15.20
CA ASN A 117 -12.95 -0.86 15.68
C ASN A 117 -11.44 -1.00 15.42
N ARG A 118 -11.07 -1.72 14.37
CA ARG A 118 -9.67 -1.89 13.95
C ARG A 118 -9.50 -1.58 12.47
N LEU A 119 -8.52 -0.73 12.20
CA LEU A 119 -8.04 -0.47 10.86
C LEU A 119 -6.79 -1.30 10.60
N VAL A 120 -6.87 -2.17 9.62
CA VAL A 120 -5.80 -3.11 9.26
C VAL A 120 -5.36 -2.86 7.83
N THR A 121 -4.07 -2.87 7.58
CA THR A 121 -3.50 -2.89 6.23
C THR A 121 -2.54 -4.06 6.09
N GLU A 122 -2.64 -4.75 4.98
CA GLU A 122 -1.77 -5.86 4.62
C GLU A 122 -1.21 -5.66 3.22
N THR A 123 0.10 -5.81 3.07
CA THR A 123 0.76 -5.85 1.77
C THR A 123 1.24 -7.25 1.49
N ARG A 124 0.98 -7.72 0.31
CA ARG A 124 1.53 -8.96 -0.24
C ARG A 124 2.31 -8.65 -1.50
N VAL A 125 3.43 -9.33 -1.66
CA VAL A 125 4.25 -9.25 -2.87
C VAL A 125 4.59 -10.66 -3.31
N ARG A 126 4.36 -10.96 -4.57
CA ARG A 126 4.75 -12.19 -5.24
C ARG A 126 5.67 -11.85 -6.41
N CYS A 127 6.79 -12.50 -6.51
CA CYS A 127 7.70 -12.34 -7.64
C CYS A 127 7.41 -13.40 -8.70
N THR A 128 7.53 -13.02 -9.96
CA THR A 128 7.18 -13.91 -11.09
C THR A 128 8.23 -14.97 -11.38
N ASP A 129 9.47 -14.79 -10.87
CA ASP A 129 10.59 -15.72 -11.06
C ASP A 129 11.60 -15.64 -9.89
N PRO A 130 12.52 -16.62 -9.77
CA PRO A 130 13.50 -16.67 -8.68
C PRO A 130 14.46 -15.46 -8.66
N ARG A 131 14.81 -14.91 -9.83
CA ARG A 131 15.73 -13.77 -9.94
C ARG A 131 15.07 -12.49 -9.43
N SER A 132 13.83 -12.21 -9.85
CA SER A 132 13.06 -11.08 -9.34
C SER A 132 12.80 -11.20 -7.82
N ARG A 133 12.60 -12.43 -7.31
CA ARG A 133 12.48 -12.69 -5.88
C ARG A 133 13.75 -12.31 -5.11
N LEU A 134 14.94 -12.64 -5.63
CA LEU A 134 16.21 -12.26 -5.01
C LEU A 134 16.37 -10.75 -4.98
N TRP A 135 16.15 -10.05 -6.11
CA TRP A 135 16.24 -8.60 -6.19
C TRP A 135 15.24 -7.92 -5.26
N PHE A 136 14.01 -8.43 -5.19
CA PHE A 136 13.02 -7.89 -4.27
C PHE A 136 13.41 -8.09 -2.80
N LYS A 137 13.96 -9.23 -2.42
CA LYS A 137 14.44 -9.46 -1.06
C LYS A 137 15.56 -8.50 -0.65
N LEU A 138 16.53 -8.26 -1.51
CA LEU A 138 17.60 -7.29 -1.26
C LEU A 138 17.06 -5.85 -1.12
N TYR A 139 16.18 -5.45 -2.03
CA TYR A 139 15.49 -4.18 -1.96
C TYR A 139 14.67 -4.05 -0.66
N TRP A 140 13.92 -5.09 -0.30
CA TRP A 140 13.05 -5.08 0.86
C TRP A 140 13.81 -5.05 2.19
N LEU A 141 15.01 -5.61 2.24
CA LEU A 141 15.88 -5.52 3.40
C LEU A 141 16.23 -4.06 3.74
N LEU A 142 16.43 -3.26 2.70
CA LEU A 142 16.74 -1.83 2.83
C LEU A 142 15.48 -0.98 3.04
N VAL A 143 14.44 -1.19 2.25
CA VAL A 143 13.27 -0.31 2.18
C VAL A 143 12.14 -0.75 3.13
N GLY A 144 12.09 -2.02 3.50
CA GLY A 144 11.04 -2.58 4.35
C GLY A 144 10.83 -1.86 5.68
N PRO A 145 11.86 -1.52 6.46
CA PRO A 145 11.72 -0.75 7.69
C PRO A 145 11.08 0.63 7.47
N PHE A 146 11.49 1.34 6.41
CA PHE A 146 10.93 2.65 6.07
C PHE A 146 9.48 2.55 5.60
N SER A 147 9.16 1.52 4.81
CA SER A 147 7.78 1.24 4.39
C SER A 147 6.87 0.98 5.60
N ALA A 148 7.37 0.32 6.64
CA ALA A 148 6.65 0.10 7.88
C ALA A 148 6.36 1.43 8.60
N LEU A 149 7.36 2.30 8.73
CA LEU A 149 7.21 3.61 9.37
C LEU A 149 6.21 4.51 8.63
N VAL A 150 6.30 4.58 7.31
CA VAL A 150 5.35 5.35 6.48
C VAL A 150 3.91 4.86 6.70
N ARG A 151 3.73 3.56 6.77
CA ARG A 151 2.41 2.95 6.95
C ARG A 151 1.85 3.20 8.35
N ASP A 152 2.67 3.07 9.39
CA ASP A 152 2.26 3.33 10.77
C ASP A 152 1.87 4.81 10.93
N ASP A 153 2.61 5.73 10.32
CA ASP A 153 2.32 7.16 10.37
C ASP A 153 1.04 7.52 9.58
N TRP A 154 0.84 6.90 8.40
CA TRP A 154 -0.37 7.04 7.63
C TRP A 154 -1.60 6.53 8.38
N LEU A 155 -1.55 5.34 8.98
CA LEU A 155 -2.65 4.80 9.80
C LEU A 155 -3.02 5.75 10.94
N ARG A 156 -2.02 6.35 11.61
CA ARG A 156 -2.25 7.35 12.65
C ARG A 156 -2.88 8.62 12.09
N ALA A 157 -2.51 9.06 10.89
CA ALA A 157 -3.13 10.21 10.23
C ALA A 157 -4.61 9.94 9.91
N VAL A 158 -4.93 8.77 9.36
CA VAL A 158 -6.31 8.34 9.13
C VAL A 158 -7.11 8.34 10.45
N LYS A 159 -6.55 7.75 11.51
CA LYS A 159 -7.18 7.73 12.83
C LYS A 159 -7.49 9.14 13.33
N ARG A 160 -6.50 10.04 13.32
CA ARG A 160 -6.69 11.43 13.76
C ARG A 160 -7.80 12.12 12.97
N ARG A 161 -7.87 11.90 11.66
CA ARG A 161 -8.86 12.52 10.79
C ARG A 161 -10.27 11.96 11.07
N ALA A 162 -10.42 10.65 11.13
CA ALA A 162 -11.68 9.99 11.42
C ALA A 162 -12.28 10.37 12.79
N GLN A 163 -11.42 10.63 13.78
CA GLN A 163 -11.81 10.99 15.13
C GLN A 163 -12.04 12.51 15.34
N ARG A 164 -11.41 13.39 14.56
CA ARG A 164 -11.57 14.85 14.66
C ARG A 164 -12.88 15.39 14.07
N ALA A 165 -13.50 14.63 13.21
CA ALA A 165 -14.80 14.99 12.61
C ALA A 165 -16.00 14.69 13.54
N ALA A 166 -15.74 14.47 14.84
CA ALA A 166 -16.77 14.27 15.88
C ALA A 166 -17.17 15.60 16.52
#